data_57cdcbed82977715e211d71f199a8884
#
_entry.id   57cdcbed82977715e211d71f199a8884
#
_cell.length_a   1.000
_cell.length_b   1.000
_cell.length_c   1.000
_cell.angle_alpha   90.00
_cell.angle_beta   90.00
_cell.angle_gamma   90.00
#
_symmetry.space_group_name_H-M   'P 1'
#
loop_
_entity.id
_entity.type
_entity.pdbx_description
1 polymer ?
#
loop_
_entity_poly.entity_id
_entity_poly.type
_entity_poly.pdbx_seq_one_letter_code
_entity_poly.pdbx_strand_id
1 'polypeptide(L)'
;MKKLIALLFAFSIGLPVGKQAFGDEFTIRAAQIAEYRKWLETLGSSGSRYWVRLDSERRPHKLYLGEGFYRADLQSQEHFVDTFSHYLAGHPEKFMLIDLYDEATKMPVGEFGWGGFRMYPTAVVSSAEIQK
;
A
#
# COMPACT_ATOMS: atom_id res chain seq x y z
N MET A 1 2.76 25.08 28.20
CA MET A 1 2.65 24.12 27.16
C MET A 1 2.23 22.76 27.65
N LYS A 2 2.91 22.24 28.61
CA LYS A 2 2.52 20.98 29.18
C LYS A 2 1.11 21.00 29.74
N LYS A 3 0.73 22.15 30.26
CA LYS A 3 -0.61 22.29 30.81
C LYS A 3 -1.66 22.16 29.74
N LEU A 4 -1.37 22.64 28.54
CA LEU A 4 -2.29 22.55 27.44
C LEU A 4 -2.62 21.13 27.10
N ILE A 5 -1.60 20.30 27.15
CA ILE A 5 -1.79 18.89 26.85
C ILE A 5 -2.74 18.27 27.84
N ALA A 6 -2.57 18.63 29.11
CA ALA A 6 -3.45 18.10 30.14
C ALA A 6 -4.90 18.50 29.89
N LEU A 7 -5.08 19.73 29.45
CA LEU A 7 -6.42 20.22 29.16
C LEU A 7 -7.08 19.43 28.04
N LEU A 8 -6.28 19.08 27.04
CA LEU A 8 -6.82 18.31 25.93
C LEU A 8 -7.33 16.96 26.39
N PHE A 9 -6.64 16.34 27.30
CA PHE A 9 -7.12 15.09 27.84
C PHE A 9 -8.46 15.24 28.52
N ALA A 10 -8.61 16.31 29.26
CA ALA A 10 -9.86 16.55 29.96
C ALA A 10 -11.02 16.61 28.98
N PHE A 11 -10.80 17.28 27.88
CA PHE A 11 -11.84 17.35 26.87
C PHE A 11 -12.23 16.00 26.33
N SER A 12 -11.24 15.19 26.05
CA SER A 12 -11.50 13.88 25.50
C SER A 12 -12.42 13.08 26.39
N ILE A 13 -12.21 13.19 27.65
CA ILE A 13 -13.00 12.41 28.60
C ILE A 13 -14.43 12.91 28.68
N GLY A 14 -14.64 14.18 28.41
CA GLY A 14 -15.95 14.75 28.56
C GLY A 14 -16.93 14.41 27.45
N LEU A 15 -16.47 13.80 26.37
CA LEU A 15 -17.34 13.53 25.25
C LEU A 15 -18.20 12.30 25.47
N PRO A 16 -19.40 12.28 24.90
CA PRO A 16 -20.27 11.13 25.01
C PRO A 16 -19.63 9.88 24.43
N VAL A 17 -19.74 8.83 25.17
CA VAL A 17 -19.07 7.57 24.80
C VAL A 17 -19.59 7.02 23.47
N GLY A 18 -20.88 7.02 23.26
CA GLY A 18 -21.46 6.45 22.04
C GLY A 18 -20.96 7.14 20.79
N LYS A 19 -21.05 8.44 20.78
CA LYS A 19 -20.60 9.20 19.60
C LYS A 19 -19.11 9.09 19.41
N GLN A 20 -18.38 9.05 20.52
CA GLN A 20 -16.94 8.95 20.45
C GLN A 20 -16.51 7.64 19.82
N ALA A 21 -17.13 6.55 20.21
CA ALA A 21 -16.76 5.25 19.70
C ALA A 21 -16.90 5.20 18.17
N PHE A 22 -18.01 5.74 17.69
CA PHE A 22 -18.25 5.76 16.24
C PHE A 22 -17.26 6.66 15.53
N GLY A 23 -17.04 7.87 16.06
CA GLY A 23 -16.08 8.79 15.50
C GLY A 23 -14.66 8.28 15.58
N ASP A 24 -14.34 7.59 16.68
CA ASP A 24 -13.00 7.04 16.86
C ASP A 24 -12.70 5.99 15.82
N GLU A 25 -13.66 5.14 15.52
CA GLU A 25 -13.49 4.11 14.51
C GLU A 25 -13.16 4.72 13.15
N PHE A 26 -13.92 5.72 12.75
CA PHE A 26 -13.68 6.40 11.50
C PHE A 26 -12.33 7.08 11.50
N THR A 27 -12.01 7.76 12.58
CA THR A 27 -10.74 8.46 12.71
C THR A 27 -9.56 7.50 12.65
N ILE A 28 -9.68 6.36 13.32
CA ILE A 28 -8.63 5.37 13.33
C ILE A 28 -8.39 4.83 11.93
N ARG A 29 -9.45 4.55 11.19
CA ARG A 29 -9.30 4.06 9.82
C ARG A 29 -8.64 5.10 8.93
N ALA A 30 -9.06 6.35 9.06
CA ALA A 30 -8.46 7.42 8.26
C ALA A 30 -6.98 7.58 8.60
N ALA A 31 -6.63 7.45 9.87
CA ALA A 31 -5.24 7.56 10.28
C ALA A 31 -4.41 6.41 9.73
N GLN A 32 -4.97 5.20 9.72
CA GLN A 32 -4.26 4.05 9.17
C GLN A 32 -4.01 4.22 7.67
N ILE A 33 -5.01 4.69 6.95
CA ILE A 33 -4.85 4.92 5.52
C ILE A 33 -3.80 6.00 5.26
N ALA A 34 -3.77 7.03 6.09
CA ALA A 34 -2.77 8.08 5.96
C ALA A 34 -1.36 7.53 6.21
N GLU A 35 -1.22 6.61 7.18
CA GLU A 35 0.06 5.98 7.44
C GLU A 35 0.50 5.11 6.25
N TYR A 36 -0.44 4.36 5.68
CA TYR A 36 -0.14 3.59 4.49
C TYR A 36 0.39 4.49 3.39
N ARG A 37 -0.27 5.62 3.16
CA ARG A 37 0.15 6.54 2.12
C ARG A 37 1.56 7.05 2.36
N LYS A 38 1.86 7.44 3.59
CA LYS A 38 3.19 7.93 3.91
C LYS A 38 4.26 6.89 3.63
N TRP A 39 4.00 5.68 4.08
CA TRP A 39 4.95 4.60 3.88
C TRP A 39 5.15 4.31 2.41
N LEU A 40 4.04 4.25 1.65
CA LEU A 40 4.12 3.98 0.22
C LEU A 40 4.86 5.10 -0.51
N GLU A 41 4.69 6.33 -0.07
CA GLU A 41 5.41 7.44 -0.68
C GLU A 41 6.91 7.31 -0.47
N THR A 42 7.33 6.83 0.68
CA THR A 42 8.77 6.62 0.89
C THR A 42 9.33 5.57 -0.05
N LEU A 43 8.52 4.57 -0.40
CA LEU A 43 8.95 3.52 -1.31
C LEU A 43 8.88 3.94 -2.77
N GLY A 44 8.22 5.05 -3.05
CA GLY A 44 8.15 5.59 -4.41
C GLY A 44 9.09 6.75 -4.64
N SER A 45 9.86 7.14 -3.64
CA SER A 45 10.79 8.24 -3.75
C SER A 45 12.07 7.81 -4.46
N SER A 46 13.00 8.73 -4.58
CA SER A 46 14.26 8.47 -5.27
C SER A 46 15.01 7.31 -4.61
N GLY A 47 15.95 6.75 -5.36
CA GLY A 47 16.71 5.61 -4.90
C GLY A 47 16.11 4.31 -5.38
N SER A 48 16.22 3.27 -4.57
CA SER A 48 15.67 1.97 -4.93
C SER A 48 14.18 1.94 -4.66
N ARG A 49 13.42 2.41 -5.61
CA ARG A 49 11.98 2.47 -5.48
C ARG A 49 11.34 1.10 -5.63
N TYR A 50 10.30 0.88 -4.83
CA TYR A 50 9.47 -0.30 -5.04
C TYR A 50 8.49 -0.07 -6.18
N TRP A 51 8.03 1.18 -6.34
CA TRP A 51 7.08 1.51 -7.40
C TRP A 51 7.41 2.87 -7.97
N VAL A 52 6.99 3.08 -9.22
CA VAL A 52 7.31 4.29 -9.95
C VAL A 52 6.05 5.06 -10.32
N ARG A 53 5.01 4.34 -10.67
CA ARG A 53 3.82 4.97 -11.22
C ARG A 53 2.60 4.11 -10.96
N LEU A 54 1.47 4.77 -10.74
CA LEU A 54 0.18 4.11 -10.55
C LEU A 54 -0.79 4.65 -11.59
N ASP A 55 -1.42 3.74 -12.33
CA ASP A 55 -2.44 4.10 -13.30
C ASP A 55 -3.77 3.55 -12.79
N SER A 56 -4.64 4.46 -12.39
CA SER A 56 -5.94 4.11 -11.82
C SER A 56 -7.10 4.47 -12.72
N GLU A 57 -6.84 4.73 -13.99
CA GLU A 57 -7.90 5.12 -14.91
C GLU A 57 -8.92 4.02 -15.11
N ARG A 58 -8.47 2.80 -15.08
CA ARG A 58 -9.34 1.65 -15.24
C ARG A 58 -9.08 0.64 -14.14
N ARG A 59 -9.97 -0.30 -14.00
CA ARG A 59 -9.80 -1.40 -13.05
C ARG A 59 -9.45 -2.65 -13.83
N PRO A 60 -8.52 -3.46 -13.35
CA PRO A 60 -7.74 -3.28 -12.11
C PRO A 60 -6.76 -2.12 -12.22
N HIS A 61 -6.34 -1.60 -11.08
CA HIS A 61 -5.28 -0.59 -11.06
C HIS A 61 -4.00 -1.18 -11.61
N LYS A 62 -3.20 -0.37 -12.27
CA LYS A 62 -1.91 -0.81 -12.79
C LYS A 62 -0.81 -0.15 -11.99
N LEU A 63 0.00 -0.97 -11.35
CA LEU A 63 1.10 -0.47 -10.53
C LEU A 63 2.41 -0.86 -11.19
N TYR A 64 3.20 0.15 -11.54
CA TYR A 64 4.47 -0.05 -12.23
C TYR A 64 5.59 -0.12 -11.21
N LEU A 65 6.30 -1.25 -11.21
CA LEU A 65 7.28 -1.59 -10.20
C LEU A 65 8.68 -1.12 -10.56
N GLY A 66 9.41 -0.70 -9.53
CA GLY A 66 10.79 -0.27 -9.69
C GLY A 66 11.76 -1.34 -9.23
N GLU A 67 13.05 -1.05 -9.34
CA GLU A 67 14.09 -2.00 -9.01
C GLU A 67 14.06 -2.47 -7.57
N GLY A 68 13.71 -1.58 -6.65
CA GLY A 68 13.68 -1.93 -5.25
C GLY A 68 12.74 -3.07 -4.94
N PHE A 69 11.65 -3.15 -5.67
CA PHE A 69 10.69 -4.23 -5.49
C PHE A 69 11.34 -5.58 -5.74
N TYR A 70 12.09 -5.69 -6.83
CA TYR A 70 12.69 -6.96 -7.21
C TYR A 70 13.82 -7.39 -6.30
N ARG A 71 14.43 -6.45 -5.59
CA ARG A 71 15.48 -6.77 -4.63
C ARG A 71 14.93 -7.18 -3.27
N ALA A 72 13.67 -6.90 -3.03
CA ALA A 72 13.05 -7.25 -1.76
C ALA A 72 12.71 -8.72 -1.72
N ASP A 73 12.65 -9.28 -0.52
CA ASP A 73 12.24 -10.66 -0.38
C ASP A 73 10.74 -10.78 -0.60
N LEU A 74 10.29 -12.01 -0.75
CA LEU A 74 8.89 -12.28 -1.08
C LEU A 74 7.94 -11.69 -0.04
N GLN A 75 8.29 -11.81 1.21
CA GLN A 75 7.43 -11.30 2.28
C GLN A 75 7.28 -9.79 2.21
N SER A 76 8.37 -9.10 1.93
CA SER A 76 8.34 -7.64 1.78
C SER A 76 7.55 -7.23 0.55
N GLN A 77 7.71 -7.96 -0.54
CA GLN A 77 6.95 -7.71 -1.76
C GLN A 77 5.45 -7.85 -1.51
N GLU A 78 5.09 -8.92 -0.84
CA GLU A 78 3.69 -9.18 -0.54
C GLU A 78 3.11 -8.11 0.38
N HIS A 79 3.85 -7.75 1.40
CA HIS A 79 3.40 -6.73 2.33
C HIS A 79 3.20 -5.38 1.63
N PHE A 80 4.10 -5.05 0.73
CA PHE A 80 4.02 -3.81 -0.02
C PHE A 80 2.75 -3.78 -0.89
N VAL A 81 2.52 -4.83 -1.67
CA VAL A 81 1.38 -4.86 -2.58
C VAL A 81 0.07 -4.92 -1.80
N ASP A 82 0.04 -5.70 -0.73
CA ASP A 82 -1.13 -5.80 0.13
C ASP A 82 -1.49 -4.44 0.71
N THR A 83 -0.50 -3.73 1.23
CA THR A 83 -0.72 -2.41 1.80
C THR A 83 -1.21 -1.43 0.74
N PHE A 84 -0.62 -1.50 -0.47
CA PHE A 84 -1.03 -0.63 -1.55
C PHE A 84 -2.50 -0.87 -1.90
N SER A 85 -2.90 -2.13 -1.90
CA SER A 85 -4.29 -2.50 -2.20
C SER A 85 -5.26 -1.94 -1.16
N HIS A 86 -4.90 -2.05 0.11
CA HIS A 86 -5.72 -1.46 1.17
C HIS A 86 -5.79 0.05 1.06
N TYR A 87 -4.67 0.67 0.73
CA TYR A 87 -4.63 2.11 0.54
C TYR A 87 -5.58 2.53 -0.58
N LEU A 88 -5.54 1.83 -1.70
CA LEU A 88 -6.41 2.15 -2.83
C LEU A 88 -7.88 1.94 -2.49
N ALA A 89 -8.16 0.95 -1.66
CA ALA A 89 -9.53 0.71 -1.21
C ALA A 89 -10.00 1.73 -0.19
N GLY A 90 -9.07 2.45 0.42
CA GLY A 90 -9.40 3.44 1.42
C GLY A 90 -9.87 2.84 2.73
N HIS A 91 -9.54 1.57 2.97
CA HIS A 91 -10.02 0.87 4.16
C HIS A 91 -9.06 -0.28 4.48
N PRO A 92 -8.61 -0.38 5.75
CA PRO A 92 -7.62 -1.39 6.12
C PRO A 92 -8.06 -2.84 5.92
N GLU A 93 -9.37 -3.08 5.85
CA GLU A 93 -9.89 -4.44 5.71
C GLU A 93 -10.47 -4.74 4.34
N LYS A 94 -10.35 -3.79 3.43
CA LYS A 94 -10.82 -3.98 2.07
C LYS A 94 -9.65 -3.91 1.12
N PHE A 95 -9.83 -4.44 -0.08
CA PHE A 95 -8.74 -4.43 -1.04
C PHE A 95 -9.24 -4.09 -2.43
N MET A 96 -8.32 -3.69 -3.29
CA MET A 96 -8.58 -3.42 -4.69
C MET A 96 -7.69 -4.32 -5.53
N LEU A 97 -8.18 -4.68 -6.69
CA LEU A 97 -7.40 -5.50 -7.61
C LEU A 97 -6.28 -4.66 -8.22
N ILE A 98 -5.10 -5.23 -8.27
CA ILE A 98 -3.94 -4.55 -8.83
C ILE A 98 -3.23 -5.47 -9.81
N ASP A 99 -2.96 -4.95 -11.01
CA ASP A 99 -2.08 -5.63 -11.95
C ASP A 99 -0.70 -5.02 -11.82
N LEU A 100 0.31 -5.87 -11.69
CA LEU A 100 1.68 -5.43 -11.49
C LEU A 100 2.42 -5.45 -12.81
N TYR A 101 3.04 -4.33 -13.13
CA TYR A 101 3.80 -4.18 -14.37
C TYR A 101 5.23 -3.81 -14.04
N ASP A 102 6.14 -4.20 -14.91
CA ASP A 102 7.52 -3.77 -14.78
C ASP A 102 7.67 -2.40 -15.45
N GLU A 103 8.24 -1.45 -14.74
CA GLU A 103 8.36 -0.10 -15.30
C GLU A 103 9.32 -0.07 -16.49
N ALA A 104 10.39 -0.84 -16.44
CA ALA A 104 11.38 -0.82 -17.51
C ALA A 104 10.85 -1.42 -18.81
N THR A 105 10.16 -2.55 -18.72
CA THR A 105 9.69 -3.27 -19.92
C THR A 105 8.24 -3.00 -20.25
N LYS A 106 7.48 -2.47 -19.29
CA LYS A 106 6.04 -2.24 -19.43
C LYS A 106 5.25 -3.54 -19.57
N MET A 107 5.85 -4.66 -19.18
CA MET A 107 5.19 -5.94 -19.27
C MET A 107 4.54 -6.33 -17.94
N PRO A 108 3.43 -7.06 -17.98
CA PRO A 108 2.80 -7.52 -16.75
C PRO A 108 3.67 -8.58 -16.08
N VAL A 109 3.86 -8.45 -14.78
CA VAL A 109 4.72 -9.38 -14.04
C VAL A 109 4.04 -10.01 -12.85
N GLY A 110 2.84 -9.58 -12.50
CA GLY A 110 2.14 -10.17 -11.38
C GLY A 110 0.79 -9.54 -11.15
N GLU A 111 0.17 -9.91 -10.05
CA GLU A 111 -1.16 -9.40 -9.73
C GLU A 111 -1.44 -9.53 -8.25
N PHE A 112 -2.41 -8.77 -7.79
CA PHE A 112 -2.97 -8.90 -6.45
C PHE A 112 -4.48 -8.90 -6.58
N GLY A 113 -5.12 -9.93 -6.05
CA GLY A 113 -6.56 -10.05 -6.17
C GLY A 113 -7.12 -11.05 -5.18
N TRP A 114 -8.17 -11.75 -5.62
CA TRP A 114 -8.88 -12.68 -4.75
C TRP A 114 -8.00 -13.81 -4.25
N GLY A 115 -6.98 -14.18 -5.04
CA GLY A 115 -6.05 -15.21 -4.63
C GLY A 115 -4.83 -14.67 -3.90
N GLY A 116 -4.81 -13.38 -3.58
CA GLY A 116 -3.69 -12.75 -2.92
C GLY A 116 -2.64 -12.30 -3.90
N PHE A 117 -1.43 -12.11 -3.40
CA PHE A 117 -0.30 -11.64 -4.18
C PHE A 117 0.31 -12.78 -4.98
N ARG A 118 0.60 -12.53 -6.25
CA ARG A 118 1.20 -13.55 -7.10
C ARG A 118 2.05 -12.92 -8.18
N MET A 119 3.30 -13.38 -8.31
CA MET A 119 4.15 -13.00 -9.43
C MET A 119 4.02 -14.08 -10.52
N TYR A 120 4.03 -13.64 -11.77
CA TYR A 120 3.85 -14.57 -12.88
C TYR A 120 5.13 -15.37 -13.11
N PRO A 121 5.01 -16.68 -13.24
CA PRO A 121 6.20 -17.52 -13.49
C PRO A 121 6.93 -17.18 -14.78
N THR A 122 6.19 -16.74 -15.80
CA THR A 122 6.81 -16.39 -17.06
C THR A 122 7.80 -15.26 -16.94
N ALA A 123 7.51 -14.29 -16.06
CA ALA A 123 8.42 -13.17 -15.85
C ALA A 123 9.74 -13.65 -15.28
N VAL A 124 9.68 -14.62 -14.37
CA VAL A 124 10.88 -15.18 -13.74
C VAL A 124 11.67 -16.01 -14.75
N VAL A 125 10.96 -16.81 -15.51
CA VAL A 125 11.59 -17.68 -16.50
C VAL A 125 12.30 -16.85 -17.57
N SER A 126 11.65 -15.79 -18.02
CA SER A 126 12.27 -14.93 -19.03
C SER A 126 13.56 -14.34 -18.53
N SER A 127 13.59 -13.91 -17.28
CA SER A 127 14.80 -13.35 -16.69
C SER A 127 15.92 -14.39 -16.63
N ALA A 128 15.56 -15.60 -16.27
CA ALA A 128 16.53 -16.69 -16.19
C ALA A 128 17.11 -17.01 -17.56
N GLU A 129 16.28 -16.99 -18.58
CA GLU A 129 16.73 -17.28 -19.95
C GLU A 129 17.68 -16.21 -20.44
N ILE A 130 17.38 -14.98 -20.12
CA ILE A 130 18.25 -13.88 -20.56
C ILE A 130 19.64 -14.00 -19.95
N GLN A 131 19.71 -14.53 -18.74
CA GLN A 131 20.97 -14.66 -18.04
C GLN A 131 21.84 -15.79 -18.57
N LYS A 132 21.27 -16.69 -19.33
CA LYS A 132 22.04 -17.75 -19.92
C LYS A 132 22.78 -17.28 -21.16
#